data_27f226dc4dd63aa10bea545d54c86eed
#
_entry.id   27f226dc4dd63aa10bea545d54c86eed
#
_cell.length_a   1.000
_cell.length_b   1.000
_cell.length_c   1.000
_cell.angle_alpha   90.00
_cell.angle_beta   90.00
_cell.angle_gamma   90.00
#
_symmetry.space_group_name_H-M   'P 1'
#
loop_
_entity.id
_entity.type
_entity.pdbx_description
1 polymer ?
#
loop_
_entity_poly.entity_id
_entity_poly.type
_entity_poly.pdbx_seq_one_letter_code
_entity_poly.pdbx_strand_id
1 'polypeptide(L)'
;GKYATHSFSNHNTPTVREWITLPDHNPINSAKSIAKNIKTDDRSDVEYLRIITSDNIILDAWINKPKNFDSTKKYPVVFYVYGEPASSTVQDRYGAHNNFLYKGDMRADGYVQVAIDNRGTPMLKGAAWRKSIYRKIGEVNVIDMANGFKKLLELYPYLDPERTAVWGWSGGGSSTLNLLFRYPDIFKTGISIAAVANQLFYDNIYQERYMGLPQENLQDFINGSPITYAKNLKGNLLYIHGTGDDNVHFSNAEVLINELIKNGKQFQYMPYPNRSHSISEGAGTFQHLSTLYTNYLKEHCPPGAR
;
A
#
# COMPACT_ATOMS: atom_id res chain seq x y z
N GLY A 1 6.02 -36.38 -12.55
CA GLY A 1 5.07 -35.99 -13.60
C GLY A 1 5.77 -35.82 -14.93
N LYS A 2 5.01 -35.92 -16.03
CA LYS A 2 5.54 -35.67 -17.38
C LYS A 2 5.26 -34.23 -17.85
N TYR A 3 4.36 -33.54 -17.16
CA TYR A 3 3.88 -32.20 -17.52
C TYR A 3 3.72 -31.33 -16.30
N ALA A 4 3.85 -30.01 -16.49
CA ALA A 4 3.57 -28.99 -15.49
C ALA A 4 2.87 -27.78 -16.13
N THR A 5 2.21 -26.95 -15.31
CA THR A 5 1.77 -25.62 -15.70
C THR A 5 2.85 -24.62 -15.38
N HIS A 6 3.19 -23.79 -16.34
CA HIS A 6 4.09 -22.65 -16.20
C HIS A 6 3.28 -21.36 -16.29
N SER A 7 3.50 -20.43 -15.37
CA SER A 7 2.86 -19.10 -15.39
C SER A 7 3.91 -18.02 -15.14
N PHE A 8 3.90 -16.99 -15.97
CA PHE A 8 4.80 -15.85 -15.82
C PHE A 8 4.12 -14.55 -16.23
N SER A 9 4.59 -13.45 -15.71
CA SER A 9 4.24 -12.08 -16.10
C SER A 9 5.35 -11.11 -15.70
N ASN A 10 5.34 -9.92 -16.26
CA ASN A 10 6.07 -8.75 -15.76
C ASN A 10 5.20 -7.50 -15.95
N HIS A 11 5.69 -6.32 -15.59
CA HIS A 11 4.91 -5.07 -15.70
C HIS A 11 4.37 -4.78 -17.12
N ASN A 12 5.04 -5.28 -18.17
CA ASN A 12 4.66 -5.09 -19.57
C ASN A 12 4.05 -6.33 -20.25
N THR A 13 4.04 -7.47 -19.55
CA THR A 13 3.55 -8.74 -20.10
C THR A 13 2.43 -9.27 -19.23
N PRO A 14 1.19 -9.37 -19.74
CA PRO A 14 0.09 -10.03 -19.03
C PRO A 14 0.46 -11.45 -18.62
N THR A 15 -0.25 -11.98 -17.62
CA THR A 15 0.00 -13.36 -17.16
C THR A 15 -0.23 -14.34 -18.30
N VAL A 16 0.83 -15.02 -18.69
CA VAL A 16 0.81 -16.15 -19.62
C VAL A 16 0.75 -17.43 -18.80
N ARG A 17 -0.15 -18.34 -19.18
CA ARG A 17 -0.21 -19.72 -18.66
C ARG A 17 -0.03 -20.69 -19.81
N GLU A 18 0.88 -21.64 -19.62
CA GLU A 18 1.16 -22.66 -20.63
C GLU A 18 1.41 -24.01 -19.96
N TRP A 19 1.19 -25.09 -20.72
CA TRP A 19 1.61 -26.43 -20.36
C TRP A 19 3.02 -26.68 -20.90
N ILE A 20 3.88 -27.26 -20.08
CA ILE A 20 5.25 -27.58 -20.44
C ILE A 20 5.53 -29.06 -20.20
N THR A 21 6.46 -29.64 -20.97
CA THR A 21 7.01 -30.97 -20.71
C THR A 21 8.02 -30.92 -19.55
N LEU A 22 8.19 -32.06 -18.88
CA LEU A 22 9.23 -32.25 -17.88
C LEU A 22 10.13 -33.43 -18.31
N PRO A 23 11.45 -33.31 -18.13
CA PRO A 23 12.24 -32.25 -17.50
C PRO A 23 12.60 -31.08 -18.43
N ASP A 24 12.32 -31.15 -19.73
CA ASP A 24 12.89 -30.25 -20.75
C ASP A 24 12.24 -28.88 -20.81
N HIS A 25 11.13 -28.67 -20.07
CA HIS A 25 10.39 -27.42 -19.98
C HIS A 25 9.92 -26.85 -21.36
N ASN A 26 9.69 -27.70 -22.36
CA ASN A 26 9.20 -27.27 -23.65
C ASN A 26 7.69 -26.96 -23.61
N PRO A 27 7.24 -25.80 -24.12
CA PRO A 27 5.82 -25.49 -24.22
C PRO A 27 5.10 -26.48 -25.14
N ILE A 28 3.99 -27.04 -24.68
CA ILE A 28 3.14 -27.97 -25.45
C ILE A 28 2.16 -27.15 -26.32
N ASN A 29 1.59 -26.08 -25.74
CA ASN A 29 0.74 -25.14 -26.45
C ASN A 29 1.22 -23.72 -26.14
N SER A 30 1.86 -23.07 -27.09
CA SER A 30 2.26 -21.68 -26.90
C SER A 30 1.02 -20.81 -26.90
N ALA A 31 0.74 -20.14 -25.80
CA ALA A 31 -0.29 -19.10 -25.68
C ALA A 31 0.14 -17.83 -26.46
N LYS A 32 0.43 -17.98 -27.75
CA LYS A 32 0.81 -16.86 -28.65
C LYS A 32 -0.30 -15.80 -28.82
N SER A 33 -1.51 -16.08 -28.29
CA SER A 33 -2.68 -15.25 -28.56
C SER A 33 -2.89 -14.08 -27.59
N ILE A 34 -2.37 -14.14 -26.36
CA ILE A 34 -2.69 -13.11 -25.35
C ILE A 34 -1.77 -11.89 -25.48
N ALA A 35 -0.51 -12.08 -25.84
CA ALA A 35 0.44 -10.98 -26.00
C ALA A 35 0.14 -10.05 -27.21
N LYS A 36 -0.66 -10.49 -28.19
CA LYS A 36 -0.96 -9.71 -29.39
C LYS A 36 -1.95 -8.56 -29.21
N ASN A 37 -2.71 -8.54 -28.12
CA ASN A 37 -3.78 -7.56 -27.91
C ASN A 37 -3.46 -6.46 -26.88
N ILE A 38 -2.21 -6.37 -26.42
CA ILE A 38 -1.82 -5.25 -25.55
C ILE A 38 -1.64 -4.04 -26.46
N LYS A 39 -2.55 -3.09 -26.34
CA LYS A 39 -2.35 -1.77 -26.94
C LYS A 39 -1.06 -1.20 -26.34
N THR A 40 -0.16 -0.75 -27.21
CA THR A 40 1.14 -0.15 -26.81
C THR A 40 0.98 1.05 -25.87
N ASP A 41 -0.19 1.67 -25.86
CA ASP A 41 -0.57 2.80 -25.01
C ASP A 41 -0.83 2.44 -23.55
N ASP A 42 -1.08 1.15 -23.23
CA ASP A 42 -1.33 0.67 -21.86
C ASP A 42 -0.05 0.23 -21.14
N ARG A 43 1.11 0.38 -21.77
CA ARG A 43 2.39 0.04 -21.13
C ARG A 43 2.69 1.03 -20.02
N SER A 44 2.92 0.49 -18.85
CA SER A 44 3.35 1.24 -17.67
C SER A 44 4.84 1.56 -17.80
N ASP A 45 5.21 2.86 -17.75
CA ASP A 45 6.60 3.31 -17.67
C ASP A 45 7.10 3.24 -16.21
N VAL A 46 7.04 2.05 -15.63
CA VAL A 46 7.48 1.81 -14.26
C VAL A 46 9.01 1.74 -14.22
N GLU A 47 9.59 2.56 -13.36
CA GLU A 47 11.01 2.49 -13.02
C GLU A 47 11.17 1.78 -11.68
N TYR A 48 12.00 0.75 -11.64
CA TYR A 48 12.43 0.09 -10.41
C TYR A 48 13.74 0.70 -9.91
N LEU A 49 13.80 1.00 -8.62
CA LEU A 49 14.94 1.65 -8.02
C LEU A 49 15.30 1.05 -6.66
N ARG A 50 16.52 1.34 -6.24
CA ARG A 50 16.99 1.11 -4.87
C ARG A 50 17.27 2.44 -4.20
N ILE A 51 16.65 2.63 -3.05
CA ILE A 51 16.77 3.84 -2.25
C ILE A 51 17.70 3.53 -1.08
N ILE A 52 18.74 4.34 -0.91
CA ILE A 52 19.59 4.27 0.28
C ILE A 52 19.10 5.34 1.24
N THR A 53 18.56 4.92 2.37
CA THR A 53 18.07 5.82 3.42
C THR A 53 19.22 6.46 4.21
N SER A 54 18.92 7.45 5.02
CA SER A 54 19.93 8.14 5.86
C SER A 54 20.62 7.22 6.88
N ASP A 55 19.97 6.13 7.26
CA ASP A 55 20.49 5.08 8.14
C ASP A 55 21.12 3.90 7.36
N ASN A 56 21.42 4.11 6.08
CA ASN A 56 22.07 3.14 5.16
C ASN A 56 21.27 1.86 4.90
N ILE A 57 19.96 1.90 5.01
CA ILE A 57 19.10 0.79 4.61
C ILE A 57 18.80 0.89 3.12
N ILE A 58 18.99 -0.23 2.40
CA ILE A 58 18.68 -0.32 0.97
C ILE A 58 17.26 -0.87 0.80
N LEU A 59 16.36 0.01 0.36
CA LEU A 59 14.95 -0.29 0.09
C LEU A 59 14.72 -0.43 -1.41
N ASP A 60 13.94 -1.43 -1.81
CA ASP A 60 13.45 -1.53 -3.18
C ASP A 60 12.19 -0.68 -3.32
N ALA A 61 12.05 -0.03 -4.47
CA ALA A 61 10.93 0.83 -4.78
C ALA A 61 10.57 0.76 -6.26
N TRP A 62 9.40 1.27 -6.61
CA TRP A 62 9.07 1.62 -7.98
C TRP A 62 8.43 3.01 -8.05
N ILE A 63 8.62 3.66 -9.19
CA ILE A 63 7.94 4.91 -9.58
C ILE A 63 7.23 4.69 -10.90
N ASN A 64 5.96 5.10 -10.96
CA ASN A 64 5.15 5.12 -12.18
C ASN A 64 4.77 6.58 -12.49
N LYS A 65 5.33 7.12 -13.58
CA LYS A 65 5.19 8.53 -13.97
C LYS A 65 3.90 8.80 -14.72
N PRO A 66 3.41 10.06 -14.71
CA PRO A 66 2.29 10.47 -15.54
C PRO A 66 2.52 10.25 -17.03
N LYS A 67 1.45 10.15 -17.80
CA LYS A 67 1.53 10.31 -19.26
C LYS A 67 1.97 11.75 -19.56
N ASN A 68 2.78 11.93 -20.61
CA ASN A 68 3.34 13.24 -20.99
C ASN A 68 4.13 13.91 -19.85
N PHE A 69 4.96 13.12 -19.17
CA PHE A 69 5.79 13.58 -18.06
C PHE A 69 6.77 14.67 -18.50
N ASP A 70 6.83 15.76 -17.72
CA ASP A 70 7.77 16.87 -17.88
C ASP A 70 8.53 17.08 -16.56
N SER A 71 9.82 16.78 -16.55
CA SER A 71 10.66 16.85 -15.35
C SER A 71 10.85 18.25 -14.77
N THR A 72 10.45 19.30 -15.49
CA THR A 72 10.52 20.70 -15.03
C THR A 72 9.33 21.10 -14.15
N LYS A 73 8.28 20.28 -14.13
CA LYS A 73 7.03 20.49 -13.39
C LYS A 73 6.98 19.67 -12.11
N LYS A 74 6.08 20.03 -11.20
CA LYS A 74 5.80 19.29 -9.98
C LYS A 74 4.47 18.54 -10.06
N TYR A 75 4.48 17.28 -9.62
CA TYR A 75 3.34 16.37 -9.67
C TYR A 75 2.94 15.89 -8.27
N PRO A 76 1.64 15.72 -8.02
CA PRO A 76 1.17 15.08 -6.81
C PRO A 76 1.64 13.62 -6.75
N VAL A 77 1.95 13.15 -5.54
CA VAL A 77 2.50 11.81 -5.31
C VAL A 77 1.52 10.97 -4.53
N VAL A 78 1.20 9.78 -5.05
CA VAL A 78 0.36 8.80 -4.37
C VAL A 78 1.22 7.60 -3.98
N PHE A 79 1.42 7.43 -2.68
CA PHE A 79 2.21 6.36 -2.10
C PHE A 79 1.31 5.19 -1.71
N TYR A 80 1.49 4.05 -2.40
CA TYR A 80 0.84 2.80 -2.05
C TYR A 80 1.69 2.02 -1.05
N VAL A 81 1.08 1.63 0.06
CA VAL A 81 1.77 0.92 1.13
C VAL A 81 1.05 -0.36 1.54
N TYR A 82 1.83 -1.37 1.93
CA TYR A 82 1.36 -2.48 2.74
C TYR A 82 2.15 -2.52 4.06
N GLY A 83 3.46 -2.69 4.01
CA GLY A 83 4.38 -2.48 5.12
C GLY A 83 4.56 -3.65 6.08
N GLU A 84 3.60 -4.56 6.18
CA GLU A 84 3.62 -5.68 7.12
C GLU A 84 4.20 -6.97 6.49
N PRO A 85 4.60 -7.98 7.29
CA PRO A 85 5.33 -9.15 6.79
C PRO A 85 4.52 -10.11 5.92
N ALA A 86 3.23 -9.88 5.71
CA ALA A 86 2.36 -10.74 4.90
C ALA A 86 2.47 -10.46 3.39
N SER A 87 2.90 -9.28 2.96
CA SER A 87 2.95 -8.92 1.53
C SER A 87 4.06 -7.93 1.20
N SER A 88 4.42 -7.87 -0.09
CA SER A 88 5.30 -6.86 -0.68
C SER A 88 4.55 -6.06 -1.74
N THR A 89 4.92 -4.80 -1.92
CA THR A 89 4.34 -3.88 -2.90
C THR A 89 5.23 -3.68 -4.12
N VAL A 90 6.51 -3.99 -4.01
CA VAL A 90 7.48 -3.88 -5.11
C VAL A 90 7.57 -5.22 -5.84
N GLN A 91 6.76 -5.36 -6.88
CA GLN A 91 6.66 -6.60 -7.66
C GLN A 91 6.69 -6.29 -9.16
N ASP A 92 7.53 -7.02 -9.91
CA ASP A 92 7.49 -7.00 -11.38
C ASP A 92 6.40 -7.96 -11.87
N ARG A 93 5.14 -7.51 -11.81
CA ARG A 93 3.96 -8.26 -12.20
C ARG A 93 2.98 -7.35 -12.95
N TYR A 94 2.31 -7.91 -13.96
CA TYR A 94 1.33 -7.16 -14.75
C TYR A 94 0.20 -6.60 -13.87
N GLY A 95 -0.05 -5.32 -14.01
CA GLY A 95 -1.08 -4.61 -13.26
C GLY A 95 -0.76 -4.29 -11.79
N ALA A 96 0.41 -4.71 -11.28
CA ALA A 96 0.79 -4.46 -9.89
C ALA A 96 0.96 -2.97 -9.53
N HIS A 97 1.15 -2.12 -10.53
CA HIS A 97 1.38 -0.69 -10.39
C HIS A 97 0.13 0.16 -10.64
N ASN A 98 -1.01 -0.51 -10.86
CA ASN A 98 -2.28 0.17 -11.07
C ASN A 98 -3.01 0.31 -9.74
N ASN A 99 -3.50 1.50 -9.45
CA ASN A 99 -4.39 1.72 -8.33
C ASN A 99 -5.81 1.25 -8.70
N PHE A 100 -6.18 0.07 -8.23
CA PHE A 100 -7.45 -0.58 -8.59
C PHE A 100 -8.70 0.12 -8.02
N LEU A 101 -8.53 1.01 -7.04
CA LEU A 101 -9.62 1.81 -6.48
C LEU A 101 -9.86 3.11 -7.24
N TYR A 102 -8.87 3.58 -7.99
CA TYR A 102 -9.00 4.85 -8.70
C TYR A 102 -9.87 4.71 -9.95
N LYS A 103 -10.91 5.52 -10.06
CA LYS A 103 -11.76 5.57 -11.26
C LYS A 103 -11.14 6.49 -12.31
N GLY A 104 -10.64 5.88 -13.35
CA GLY A 104 -9.94 6.58 -14.43
C GLY A 104 -8.51 6.10 -14.59
N ASP A 105 -7.69 6.95 -15.18
CA ASP A 105 -6.27 6.69 -15.38
C ASP A 105 -5.45 7.71 -14.59
N MET A 106 -4.87 7.28 -13.47
CA MET A 106 -4.05 8.15 -12.60
C MET A 106 -2.88 8.79 -13.35
N ARG A 107 -2.29 8.09 -14.32
CA ARG A 107 -1.20 8.62 -15.13
C ARG A 107 -1.68 9.72 -16.07
N ALA A 108 -2.86 9.54 -16.70
CA ALA A 108 -3.47 10.56 -17.55
C ALA A 108 -3.91 11.78 -16.73
N ASP A 109 -4.38 11.56 -15.49
CA ASP A 109 -4.75 12.63 -14.56
C ASP A 109 -3.52 13.34 -13.94
N GLY A 110 -2.31 12.87 -14.22
CA GLY A 110 -1.06 13.55 -13.83
C GLY A 110 -0.59 13.25 -12.41
N TYR A 111 -0.85 12.05 -11.89
CA TYR A 111 -0.25 11.58 -10.63
C TYR A 111 1.04 10.81 -10.86
N VAL A 112 2.02 11.02 -10.01
CA VAL A 112 3.12 10.08 -9.80
C VAL A 112 2.69 9.06 -8.75
N GLN A 113 2.83 7.78 -9.06
CA GLN A 113 2.56 6.70 -8.12
C GLN A 113 3.87 6.08 -7.67
N VAL A 114 3.99 5.75 -6.38
CA VAL A 114 5.19 5.12 -5.82
C VAL A 114 4.81 4.02 -4.84
N ALA A 115 5.69 3.03 -4.69
CA ALA A 115 5.69 2.10 -3.58
C ALA A 115 7.13 1.80 -3.14
N ILE A 116 7.29 1.43 -1.87
CA ILE A 116 8.57 1.10 -1.25
C ILE A 116 8.34 -0.12 -0.38
N ASP A 117 9.20 -1.13 -0.51
CA ASP A 117 9.23 -2.27 0.40
C ASP A 117 10.24 -2.03 1.53
N ASN A 118 9.74 -2.06 2.74
CA ASN A 118 10.49 -1.92 3.97
C ASN A 118 11.13 -3.25 4.43
N ARG A 119 12.01 -3.18 5.41
CA ARG A 119 12.47 -4.37 6.15
C ARG A 119 11.28 -5.12 6.76
N GLY A 120 11.34 -6.45 6.74
CA GLY A 120 10.28 -7.34 7.21
C GLY A 120 9.36 -7.88 6.13
N THR A 121 9.29 -7.24 4.95
CA THR A 121 8.49 -7.75 3.82
C THR A 121 9.02 -9.11 3.33
N PRO A 122 8.15 -9.97 2.72
CA PRO A 122 8.53 -11.31 2.27
C PRO A 122 9.37 -11.29 0.98
N MET A 123 10.34 -10.38 0.90
CA MET A 123 11.26 -10.27 -0.23
C MET A 123 12.41 -11.28 -0.15
N LEU A 124 13.05 -11.58 -1.30
CA LEU A 124 14.17 -12.53 -1.41
C LEU A 124 15.49 -11.92 -0.91
N LYS A 125 15.46 -11.24 0.23
CA LYS A 125 16.62 -10.59 0.88
C LYS A 125 17.14 -11.35 2.10
N GLY A 126 16.72 -12.60 2.27
CA GLY A 126 17.20 -13.49 3.33
C GLY A 126 16.46 -13.35 4.67
N ALA A 127 16.90 -14.18 5.64
CA ALA A 127 16.23 -14.29 6.93
C ALA A 127 16.39 -13.05 7.81
N ALA A 128 17.56 -12.40 7.78
CA ALA A 128 17.81 -11.17 8.55
C ALA A 128 16.84 -10.06 8.17
N TRP A 129 16.60 -9.88 6.87
CA TRP A 129 15.62 -8.93 6.37
C TRP A 129 14.21 -9.23 6.88
N ARG A 130 13.74 -10.46 6.70
CA ARG A 130 12.37 -10.85 7.08
C ARG A 130 12.13 -10.82 8.59
N LYS A 131 13.14 -11.15 9.39
CA LYS A 131 13.04 -11.17 10.87
C LYS A 131 13.25 -9.82 11.53
N SER A 132 13.71 -8.80 10.80
CA SER A 132 13.95 -7.46 11.35
C SER A 132 12.70 -6.79 11.92
N ILE A 133 11.52 -7.19 11.43
CA ILE A 133 10.23 -6.66 11.87
C ILE A 133 9.66 -7.39 13.12
N TYR A 134 10.29 -8.50 13.56
CA TYR A 134 9.80 -9.23 14.73
C TYR A 134 9.75 -8.33 15.96
N ARG A 135 8.59 -8.26 16.62
CA ARG A 135 8.24 -7.36 17.70
C ARG A 135 8.22 -5.87 17.35
N LYS A 136 8.21 -5.52 16.05
CA LYS A 136 8.36 -4.14 15.56
C LYS A 136 7.42 -3.79 14.42
N ILE A 137 6.27 -4.49 14.30
CA ILE A 137 5.21 -4.07 13.37
C ILE A 137 4.72 -2.69 13.80
N GLY A 138 4.55 -1.78 12.84
CA GLY A 138 4.18 -0.39 13.09
C GLY A 138 5.35 0.52 13.51
N GLU A 139 6.56 -0.05 13.68
CA GLU A 139 7.78 0.72 13.95
C GLU A 139 8.75 0.66 12.77
N VAL A 140 9.42 -0.49 12.57
CA VAL A 140 10.47 -0.63 11.52
C VAL A 140 9.92 -0.35 10.13
N ASN A 141 8.78 -0.91 9.78
CA ASN A 141 8.15 -0.67 8.48
C ASN A 141 7.79 0.80 8.27
N VAL A 142 7.29 1.47 9.29
CA VAL A 142 6.87 2.88 9.22
C VAL A 142 8.09 3.80 9.07
N ILE A 143 9.15 3.55 9.85
CA ILE A 143 10.41 4.29 9.76
C ILE A 143 11.05 4.13 8.37
N ASP A 144 11.15 2.89 7.88
CA ASP A 144 11.74 2.61 6.57
C ASP A 144 10.96 3.31 5.45
N MET A 145 9.62 3.18 5.45
CA MET A 145 8.77 3.81 4.44
C MET A 145 8.85 5.33 4.48
N ALA A 146 8.85 5.95 5.68
CA ALA A 146 8.97 7.39 5.82
C ALA A 146 10.34 7.90 5.35
N ASN A 147 11.43 7.24 5.75
CA ASN A 147 12.79 7.58 5.33
C ASN A 147 12.98 7.38 3.82
N GLY A 148 12.47 6.28 3.28
CA GLY A 148 12.49 6.00 1.85
C GLY A 148 11.71 7.04 1.05
N PHE A 149 10.51 7.40 1.48
CA PHE A 149 9.68 8.41 0.81
C PHE A 149 10.32 9.80 0.89
N LYS A 150 10.86 10.19 2.06
CA LYS A 150 11.62 11.42 2.20
C LYS A 150 12.80 11.46 1.23
N LYS A 151 13.52 10.34 1.09
CA LYS A 151 14.63 10.24 0.14
C LYS A 151 14.18 10.37 -1.32
N LEU A 152 13.00 9.85 -1.69
CA LEU A 152 12.42 10.07 -3.02
C LEU A 152 12.14 11.56 -3.28
N LEU A 153 11.57 12.28 -2.31
CA LEU A 153 11.33 13.72 -2.44
C LEU A 153 12.63 14.52 -2.62
N GLU A 154 13.72 14.08 -1.99
CA GLU A 154 15.04 14.70 -2.16
C GLU A 154 15.66 14.42 -3.55
N LEU A 155 15.52 13.18 -4.04
CA LEU A 155 16.13 12.74 -5.30
C LEU A 155 15.37 13.22 -6.54
N TYR A 156 14.06 13.41 -6.42
CA TYR A 156 13.19 13.72 -7.53
C TYR A 156 12.44 15.04 -7.34
N PRO A 157 13.01 16.18 -7.76
CA PRO A 157 12.42 17.51 -7.57
C PRO A 157 11.03 17.70 -8.20
N TYR A 158 10.66 16.85 -9.14
CA TYR A 158 9.33 16.83 -9.74
C TYR A 158 8.23 16.25 -8.82
N LEU A 159 8.58 15.62 -7.71
CA LEU A 159 7.63 15.21 -6.68
C LEU A 159 7.21 16.42 -5.86
N ASP A 160 5.91 16.67 -5.75
CA ASP A 160 5.39 17.81 -5.00
C ASP A 160 5.22 17.47 -3.52
N PRO A 161 6.03 18.01 -2.60
CA PRO A 161 5.94 17.69 -1.19
C PRO A 161 4.65 18.21 -0.52
N GLU A 162 3.97 19.19 -1.14
CA GLU A 162 2.70 19.72 -0.63
C GLU A 162 1.47 18.92 -1.11
N ARG A 163 1.63 18.06 -2.09
CA ARG A 163 0.59 17.19 -2.62
C ARG A 163 1.00 15.73 -2.54
N THR A 164 1.07 15.22 -1.31
CA THR A 164 1.44 13.83 -1.00
C THR A 164 0.24 13.10 -0.39
N ALA A 165 -0.12 11.98 -0.98
CA ALA A 165 -1.13 11.09 -0.44
C ALA A 165 -0.53 9.71 -0.16
N VAL A 166 -0.96 9.06 0.93
CA VAL A 166 -0.62 7.69 1.27
C VAL A 166 -1.90 6.88 1.41
N TRP A 167 -1.90 5.65 0.88
CA TRP A 167 -3.06 4.78 1.00
C TRP A 167 -2.66 3.31 1.13
N GLY A 168 -3.53 2.55 1.76
CA GLY A 168 -3.37 1.12 1.89
C GLY A 168 -4.58 0.44 2.51
N TRP A 169 -4.61 -0.88 2.41
CA TRP A 169 -5.65 -1.76 2.89
C TRP A 169 -5.10 -2.73 3.93
N SER A 170 -5.88 -3.07 4.96
CA SER A 170 -5.45 -4.02 6.01
C SER A 170 -4.18 -3.55 6.72
N GLY A 171 -3.10 -4.32 6.73
CA GLY A 171 -1.78 -3.86 7.17
C GLY A 171 -1.28 -2.59 6.48
N GLY A 172 -1.67 -2.40 5.20
CA GLY A 172 -1.44 -1.15 4.49
C GLY A 172 -2.27 0.02 5.04
N GLY A 173 -3.49 -0.25 5.49
CA GLY A 173 -4.31 0.74 6.21
C GLY A 173 -3.67 1.16 7.52
N SER A 174 -3.16 0.19 8.30
CA SER A 174 -2.40 0.43 9.54
C SER A 174 -1.14 1.24 9.29
N SER A 175 -0.40 0.90 8.24
CA SER A 175 0.80 1.64 7.80
C SER A 175 0.45 3.07 7.38
N THR A 176 -0.67 3.26 6.65
CA THR A 176 -1.18 4.58 6.27
C THR A 176 -1.48 5.45 7.48
N LEU A 177 -2.19 4.92 8.48
CA LEU A 177 -2.49 5.64 9.71
C LEU A 177 -1.20 6.03 10.46
N ASN A 178 -0.28 5.08 10.64
CA ASN A 178 1.00 5.36 11.30
C ASN A 178 1.82 6.44 10.56
N LEU A 179 1.90 6.36 9.23
CA LEU A 179 2.61 7.36 8.42
C LEU A 179 1.96 8.75 8.55
N LEU A 180 0.64 8.83 8.43
CA LEU A 180 -0.09 10.09 8.52
C LEU A 180 0.02 10.73 9.91
N PHE A 181 -0.03 9.92 10.99
CA PHE A 181 0.00 10.43 12.36
C PHE A 181 1.42 10.74 12.85
N ARG A 182 2.42 9.97 12.42
CA ARG A 182 3.80 10.12 12.91
C ARG A 182 4.66 11.04 12.04
N TYR A 183 4.30 11.21 10.76
CA TYR A 183 5.02 12.03 9.78
C TYR A 183 4.09 13.02 9.06
N PRO A 184 3.34 13.86 9.83
CA PRO A 184 2.33 14.77 9.24
C PRO A 184 2.95 15.88 8.38
N ASP A 185 4.25 16.13 8.52
CA ASP A 185 4.96 17.11 7.70
C ASP A 185 5.30 16.54 6.31
N ILE A 186 5.31 15.20 6.17
CA ILE A 186 5.56 14.51 4.90
C ILE A 186 4.24 14.14 4.22
N PHE A 187 3.30 13.51 4.94
CA PHE A 187 2.04 13.00 4.39
C PHE A 187 0.90 13.95 4.70
N LYS A 188 0.28 14.51 3.64
CA LYS A 188 -0.79 15.52 3.73
C LYS A 188 -2.18 14.89 3.69
N THR A 189 -2.32 13.75 3.00
CA THR A 189 -3.58 13.03 2.81
C THR A 189 -3.38 11.55 3.03
N GLY A 190 -4.27 10.92 3.81
CA GLY A 190 -4.29 9.47 4.05
C GLY A 190 -5.63 8.86 3.71
N ILE A 191 -5.63 7.73 2.99
CA ILE A 191 -6.82 6.90 2.78
C ILE A 191 -6.53 5.52 3.36
N SER A 192 -7.10 5.25 4.53
CA SER A 192 -6.88 4.02 5.29
C SER A 192 -8.10 3.12 5.24
N ILE A 193 -7.92 1.87 4.80
CA ILE A 193 -9.02 0.93 4.58
C ILE A 193 -8.79 -0.31 5.43
N ALA A 194 -9.81 -0.70 6.22
CA ALA A 194 -9.85 -1.94 7.01
C ALA A 194 -8.58 -2.14 7.88
N ALA A 195 -8.14 -1.09 8.57
CA ALA A 195 -6.87 -1.05 9.28
C ALA A 195 -6.92 -1.70 10.66
N VAL A 196 -5.83 -2.37 11.05
CA VAL A 196 -5.54 -2.68 12.45
C VAL A 196 -5.10 -1.38 13.14
N ALA A 197 -5.99 -0.77 13.89
CA ALA A 197 -5.71 0.48 14.62
C ALA A 197 -5.03 0.24 15.97
N ASN A 198 -5.31 -0.90 16.60
CA ASN A 198 -4.71 -1.34 17.85
C ASN A 198 -4.18 -2.77 17.67
N GLN A 199 -2.88 -2.97 17.79
CA GLN A 199 -2.22 -4.27 17.62
C GLN A 199 -2.71 -5.34 18.63
N LEU A 200 -3.30 -4.93 19.75
CA LEU A 200 -3.92 -5.86 20.72
C LEU A 200 -5.29 -6.38 20.25
N PHE A 201 -5.85 -5.84 19.17
CA PHE A 201 -7.19 -6.17 18.67
C PHE A 201 -7.14 -6.97 17.35
N TYR A 202 -5.99 -7.56 17.07
CA TYR A 202 -5.84 -8.41 15.88
C TYR A 202 -5.64 -9.89 16.29
N ASP A 203 -5.79 -10.81 15.35
CA ASP A 203 -5.80 -12.25 15.63
C ASP A 203 -4.48 -12.77 16.24
N ASN A 204 -4.59 -13.78 17.10
CA ASN A 204 -3.45 -14.33 17.85
C ASN A 204 -2.44 -15.03 16.94
N ILE A 205 -2.88 -15.71 15.87
CA ILE A 205 -1.97 -16.45 14.97
C ILE A 205 -0.97 -15.51 14.32
N TYR A 206 -1.44 -14.36 13.86
CA TYR A 206 -0.58 -13.34 13.25
C TYR A 206 0.26 -12.62 14.30
N GLN A 207 -0.37 -12.15 15.37
CA GLN A 207 0.30 -11.33 16.38
C GLN A 207 1.35 -12.11 17.17
N GLU A 208 1.06 -13.32 17.60
CA GLU A 208 2.05 -14.14 18.30
C GLU A 208 3.25 -14.47 17.41
N ARG A 209 2.99 -14.71 16.13
CA ARG A 209 4.05 -15.00 15.15
C ARG A 209 5.00 -13.83 14.95
N TYR A 210 4.48 -12.61 14.85
CA TYR A 210 5.26 -11.44 14.45
C TYR A 210 5.54 -10.45 15.56
N MET A 211 4.72 -10.44 16.63
CA MET A 211 4.86 -9.52 17.76
C MET A 211 5.17 -10.23 19.09
N GLY A 212 5.03 -11.57 19.14
CA GLY A 212 5.13 -12.31 20.39
C GLY A 212 3.89 -12.16 21.27
N LEU A 213 4.03 -12.43 22.58
CA LEU A 213 2.91 -12.38 23.52
C LEU A 213 2.81 -10.99 24.16
N PRO A 214 1.62 -10.36 24.21
CA PRO A 214 1.46 -9.05 24.80
C PRO A 214 1.77 -9.03 26.31
N GLN A 215 1.63 -10.17 27.00
CA GLN A 215 1.99 -10.33 28.41
C GLN A 215 3.51 -10.15 28.66
N GLU A 216 4.34 -10.42 27.65
CA GLU A 216 5.80 -10.33 27.72
C GLU A 216 6.33 -9.01 27.12
N ASN A 217 5.51 -8.31 26.32
CA ASN A 217 6.02 -7.31 25.41
C ASN A 217 4.94 -6.23 25.04
N LEU A 218 4.10 -5.88 26.00
CA LEU A 218 3.00 -4.93 25.82
C LEU A 218 3.44 -3.62 25.14
N GLN A 219 4.63 -3.12 25.46
CA GLN A 219 5.11 -1.83 24.94
C GLN A 219 5.31 -1.85 23.41
N ASP A 220 5.76 -2.98 22.82
CA ASP A 220 5.91 -3.10 21.37
C ASP A 220 4.54 -3.06 20.67
N PHE A 221 3.49 -3.65 21.29
CA PHE A 221 2.12 -3.55 20.79
C PHE A 221 1.60 -2.11 20.83
N ILE A 222 1.86 -1.38 21.92
CA ILE A 222 1.48 0.03 22.07
C ILE A 222 2.21 0.89 21.01
N ASN A 223 3.53 0.72 20.89
CA ASN A 223 4.36 1.48 19.96
C ASN A 223 4.00 1.23 18.49
N GLY A 224 3.60 -0.01 18.15
CA GLY A 224 3.19 -0.37 16.82
C GLY A 224 1.77 0.07 16.42
N SER A 225 0.93 0.39 17.41
CA SER A 225 -0.47 0.72 17.20
C SER A 225 -0.68 2.16 16.73
N PRO A 226 -1.33 2.38 15.55
CA PRO A 226 -1.64 3.73 15.07
C PRO A 226 -2.40 4.59 16.07
N ILE A 227 -3.32 3.99 16.83
CA ILE A 227 -4.15 4.70 17.83
C ILE A 227 -3.32 5.49 18.84
N THR A 228 -2.13 5.01 19.18
CA THR A 228 -1.18 5.68 20.09
C THR A 228 -0.82 7.08 19.61
N TYR A 229 -0.83 7.30 18.31
CA TYR A 229 -0.40 8.54 17.66
C TYR A 229 -1.58 9.35 17.08
N ALA A 230 -2.81 8.93 17.28
CA ALA A 230 -4.02 9.56 16.71
C ALA A 230 -4.10 11.07 17.00
N LYS A 231 -3.64 11.50 18.19
CA LYS A 231 -3.57 12.92 18.60
C LYS A 231 -2.72 13.80 17.68
N ASN A 232 -1.82 13.21 16.88
CA ASN A 232 -0.91 13.95 16.02
C ASN A 232 -1.48 14.17 14.60
N LEU A 233 -2.68 13.67 14.27
CA LEU A 233 -3.30 13.90 12.96
C LEU A 233 -3.35 15.41 12.67
N LYS A 234 -2.73 15.83 11.55
CA LYS A 234 -2.76 17.20 11.03
C LYS A 234 -3.34 17.25 9.62
N GLY A 235 -3.13 16.20 8.82
CA GLY A 235 -3.56 16.10 7.42
C GLY A 235 -4.99 15.61 7.28
N ASN A 236 -5.40 15.37 6.04
CA ASN A 236 -6.72 14.85 5.68
C ASN A 236 -6.73 13.33 5.83
N LEU A 237 -7.72 12.78 6.54
CA LEU A 237 -7.91 11.34 6.70
C LEU A 237 -9.29 10.93 6.19
N LEU A 238 -9.31 10.00 5.21
CA LEU A 238 -10.47 9.16 4.92
C LEU A 238 -10.25 7.79 5.53
N TYR A 239 -11.07 7.42 6.50
CA TYR A 239 -11.04 6.12 7.15
C TYR A 239 -12.24 5.28 6.69
N ILE A 240 -11.98 4.06 6.22
CA ILE A 240 -13.00 3.17 5.64
C ILE A 240 -12.92 1.81 6.32
N HIS A 241 -14.08 1.25 6.72
CA HIS A 241 -14.13 -0.07 7.34
C HIS A 241 -15.46 -0.78 7.08
N GLY A 242 -15.43 -2.09 6.87
CA GLY A 242 -16.63 -2.93 6.81
C GLY A 242 -17.14 -3.25 8.21
N THR A 243 -18.45 -3.05 8.49
CA THR A 243 -18.98 -3.35 9.84
C THR A 243 -19.11 -4.85 10.12
N GLY A 244 -19.06 -5.69 9.07
CA GLY A 244 -19.02 -7.14 9.17
C GLY A 244 -17.63 -7.73 8.89
N ASP A 245 -16.56 -6.93 9.08
CA ASP A 245 -15.18 -7.39 8.86
C ASP A 245 -14.85 -8.52 9.84
N ASP A 246 -14.62 -9.70 9.30
CA ASP A 246 -14.36 -10.96 10.01
C ASP A 246 -12.86 -11.25 10.18
N ASN A 247 -12.01 -10.39 9.64
CA ASN A 247 -10.56 -10.45 9.77
C ASN A 247 -10.07 -9.35 10.74
N VAL A 248 -10.18 -8.08 10.34
CA VAL A 248 -9.90 -6.94 11.21
C VAL A 248 -11.21 -6.46 11.82
N HIS A 249 -11.56 -6.95 12.99
CA HIS A 249 -12.83 -6.68 13.64
C HIS A 249 -13.12 -5.18 13.72
N PHE A 250 -14.39 -4.84 13.52
CA PHE A 250 -14.88 -3.46 13.50
C PHE A 250 -14.54 -2.66 14.77
N SER A 251 -14.32 -3.33 15.89
CA SER A 251 -13.83 -2.72 17.14
C SER A 251 -12.53 -1.91 16.95
N ASN A 252 -11.68 -2.27 15.97
CA ASN A 252 -10.52 -1.45 15.60
C ASN A 252 -10.93 -0.07 15.09
N ALA A 253 -12.01 -0.01 14.32
CA ALA A 253 -12.54 1.26 13.83
C ALA A 253 -13.14 2.09 14.97
N GLU A 254 -13.94 1.47 15.83
CA GLU A 254 -14.62 2.16 16.94
C GLU A 254 -13.63 2.80 17.90
N VAL A 255 -12.60 2.08 18.33
CA VAL A 255 -11.61 2.64 19.26
C VAL A 255 -10.77 3.75 18.66
N LEU A 256 -10.41 3.65 17.35
CA LEU A 256 -9.68 4.71 16.65
C LEU A 256 -10.52 5.97 16.49
N ILE A 257 -11.77 5.82 16.05
CA ILE A 257 -12.71 6.93 15.88
C ILE A 257 -12.91 7.64 17.23
N ASN A 258 -13.13 6.88 18.30
CA ASN A 258 -13.29 7.44 19.64
C ASN A 258 -12.05 8.22 20.10
N GLU A 259 -10.84 7.70 19.82
CA GLU A 259 -9.60 8.40 20.17
C GLU A 259 -9.37 9.66 19.34
N LEU A 260 -9.70 9.64 18.05
CA LEU A 260 -9.66 10.83 17.20
C LEU A 260 -10.63 11.92 17.67
N ILE A 261 -11.88 11.54 18.01
CA ILE A 261 -12.90 12.46 18.57
C ILE A 261 -12.42 13.06 19.89
N LYS A 262 -11.93 12.23 20.79
CA LYS A 262 -11.40 12.65 22.12
C LYS A 262 -10.28 13.68 21.98
N ASN A 263 -9.48 13.58 20.92
CA ASN A 263 -8.40 14.53 20.62
C ASN A 263 -8.84 15.70 19.72
N GLY A 264 -10.15 15.88 19.46
CA GLY A 264 -10.69 16.97 18.65
C GLY A 264 -10.30 16.92 17.18
N LYS A 265 -9.93 15.73 16.62
CA LYS A 265 -9.48 15.58 15.24
C LYS A 265 -10.66 15.51 14.29
N GLN A 266 -10.53 16.18 13.13
CA GLN A 266 -11.50 16.10 12.05
C GLN A 266 -11.02 15.09 11.01
N PHE A 267 -11.93 14.27 10.50
CA PHE A 267 -11.67 13.22 9.52
C PHE A 267 -12.97 12.83 8.82
N GLN A 268 -12.85 12.17 7.68
CA GLN A 268 -14.01 11.53 7.05
C GLN A 268 -14.00 10.03 7.35
N TYR A 269 -15.18 9.49 7.62
CA TYR A 269 -15.37 8.08 7.92
C TYR A 269 -16.49 7.48 7.07
N MET A 270 -16.21 6.30 6.48
CA MET A 270 -17.19 5.54 5.72
C MET A 270 -17.29 4.11 6.26
N PRO A 271 -18.29 3.78 7.09
CA PRO A 271 -18.61 2.40 7.43
C PRO A 271 -19.39 1.75 6.27
N TYR A 272 -18.96 0.55 5.86
CA TYR A 272 -19.72 -0.26 4.90
C TYR A 272 -20.56 -1.30 5.66
N PRO A 273 -21.89 -1.12 5.73
CA PRO A 273 -22.77 -1.97 6.53
C PRO A 273 -22.69 -3.44 6.11
N ASN A 274 -22.33 -4.33 7.05
CA ASN A 274 -22.26 -5.78 6.87
C ASN A 274 -21.37 -6.24 5.68
N ARG A 275 -20.29 -5.48 5.36
CA ARG A 275 -19.26 -5.90 4.40
C ARG A 275 -18.10 -6.50 5.17
N SER A 276 -17.53 -7.56 4.60
CA SER A 276 -16.36 -8.26 5.12
C SER A 276 -15.07 -7.44 4.93
N HIS A 277 -13.94 -8.04 5.24
CA HIS A 277 -12.61 -7.42 5.08
C HIS A 277 -12.32 -6.95 3.64
N SER A 278 -12.89 -7.61 2.65
CA SER A 278 -12.68 -7.25 1.24
C SER A 278 -13.55 -6.09 0.73
N ILE A 279 -14.60 -5.71 1.48
CA ILE A 279 -15.57 -4.65 1.12
C ILE A 279 -16.03 -4.79 -0.34
N SER A 280 -16.33 -6.02 -0.77
CA SER A 280 -16.67 -6.34 -2.17
C SER A 280 -18.08 -6.86 -2.34
N GLU A 281 -18.76 -7.28 -1.26
CA GLU A 281 -20.06 -7.89 -1.27
C GLU A 281 -21.18 -6.88 -1.54
N GLY A 282 -22.23 -7.37 -2.17
CA GLY A 282 -23.44 -6.59 -2.47
C GLY A 282 -23.32 -5.69 -3.69
N ALA A 283 -24.46 -5.41 -4.28
CA ALA A 283 -24.54 -4.61 -5.49
C ALA A 283 -24.04 -3.18 -5.24
N GLY A 284 -23.21 -2.67 -6.15
CA GLY A 284 -22.71 -1.29 -6.13
C GLY A 284 -21.59 -1.01 -5.12
N THR A 285 -21.21 -1.93 -4.25
CA THR A 285 -20.23 -1.68 -3.19
C THR A 285 -18.87 -1.22 -3.74
N PHE A 286 -18.30 -1.99 -4.68
CA PHE A 286 -17.01 -1.62 -5.28
C PHE A 286 -17.08 -0.30 -6.05
N GLN A 287 -18.18 -0.07 -6.78
CA GLN A 287 -18.41 1.17 -7.51
C GLN A 287 -18.48 2.39 -6.58
N HIS A 288 -19.17 2.25 -5.45
CA HIS A 288 -19.26 3.30 -4.44
C HIS A 288 -17.90 3.56 -3.78
N LEU A 289 -17.19 2.50 -3.38
CA LEU A 289 -15.87 2.58 -2.77
C LEU A 289 -14.86 3.27 -3.69
N SER A 290 -14.79 2.86 -4.96
CA SER A 290 -13.89 3.45 -5.95
C SER A 290 -14.22 4.93 -6.22
N THR A 291 -15.52 5.29 -6.23
CA THR A 291 -15.95 6.67 -6.41
C THR A 291 -15.55 7.51 -5.20
N LEU A 292 -15.80 7.02 -4.00
CA LEU A 292 -15.44 7.70 -2.75
C LEU A 292 -13.92 7.93 -2.68
N TYR A 293 -13.14 6.85 -2.91
CA TYR A 293 -11.69 6.93 -2.96
C TYR A 293 -11.19 7.99 -3.94
N THR A 294 -11.69 7.95 -5.17
CA THR A 294 -11.24 8.85 -6.25
C THR A 294 -11.59 10.30 -5.97
N ASN A 295 -12.81 10.57 -5.51
CA ASN A 295 -13.25 11.91 -5.20
C ASN A 295 -12.45 12.51 -4.04
N TYR A 296 -12.27 11.74 -2.97
CA TYR A 296 -11.48 12.17 -1.82
C TYR A 296 -10.02 12.47 -2.19
N LEU A 297 -9.40 11.58 -2.98
CA LEU A 297 -8.04 11.79 -3.44
C LEU A 297 -7.92 13.07 -4.29
N LYS A 298 -8.85 13.28 -5.24
CA LYS A 298 -8.85 14.49 -6.10
C LYS A 298 -9.08 15.78 -5.33
N GLU A 299 -9.88 15.74 -4.29
CA GLU A 299 -10.17 16.90 -3.43
C GLU A 299 -8.97 17.30 -2.57
N HIS A 300 -8.31 16.32 -1.94
CA HIS A 300 -7.28 16.57 -0.93
C HIS A 300 -5.83 16.39 -1.43
N CYS A 301 -5.65 15.83 -2.61
CA CYS A 301 -4.39 15.72 -3.34
C CYS A 301 -4.65 15.97 -4.83
N PRO A 302 -4.91 17.24 -5.23
CA PRO A 302 -5.38 17.57 -6.56
C PRO A 302 -4.42 17.08 -7.67
N PRO A 303 -4.98 16.51 -8.77
CA PRO A 303 -4.20 15.97 -9.87
C PRO A 303 -3.52 17.05 -10.70
N GLY A 304 -2.64 16.62 -11.60
CA GLY A 304 -2.01 17.44 -12.62
C GLY A 304 -0.70 18.10 -12.19
N ALA A 305 0.07 18.47 -13.20
CA ALA A 305 1.33 19.17 -13.04
C ALA A 305 1.12 20.65 -12.65
N ARG A 306 2.05 21.24 -11.93
CA ARG A 306 2.12 22.68 -11.67
C ARG A 306 3.56 23.22 -11.77
#